data_b1cd57ae9c2e0acab6a06dc0a0e36bba
#
_entry.id   b1cd57ae9c2e0acab6a06dc0a0e36bba
#
_cell.length_a   1.000
_cell.length_b   1.000
_cell.length_c   1.000
_cell.angle_alpha   90.00
_cell.angle_beta   90.00
_cell.angle_gamma   90.00
#
_symmetry.space_group_name_H-M   'P 1'
#
loop_
_entity.id
_entity.type
_entity.pdbx_description
1 polymer ?
#
loop_
_entity_poly.entity_id
_entity_poly.type
_entity_poly.pdbx_seq_one_letter_code
_entity_poly.pdbx_strand_id
1 'polypeptide(L)'
;TPRSSSAASDVYKRQAEAPITFRSELDATDPNYGNGRGLWGGLIINGYAPIANDGGTANVEGLTGVPYGGTDPDDNSGVLRYVRVWNGGSSIAPDNEINGITLAGVGRGTTVEYCEVGLNLDDGFEMFGGTVDLKYCSVIAVGDDAFDTDAGYQGRGQFLLVVRADDSDKGHEMDSKTNGDLDSQPRSHPHFANVTVISSVAHGEDALRLREGTGGDFRNYIIHGANDGVRNDDNGSELVTQDLAAAQAHGQPNYLYI
;
A
#
# COMPACT_ATOMS: atom_id res chain seq x y z
N THR A 1 20.64 -9.63 30.20
CA THR A 1 21.28 -8.35 29.83
C THR A 1 20.66 -7.89 28.52
N PRO A 2 20.03 -6.72 28.46
CA PRO A 2 19.48 -6.23 27.21
C PRO A 2 20.65 -5.97 26.25
N ARG A 3 20.58 -6.53 25.06
CA ARG A 3 21.51 -6.20 23.98
C ARG A 3 21.20 -4.78 23.51
N SER A 4 22.08 -3.89 23.89
CA SER A 4 22.03 -2.48 23.51
C SER A 4 22.21 -2.28 22.00
N SER A 5 21.40 -1.41 21.42
CA SER A 5 21.68 -0.47 20.31
C SER A 5 22.59 -0.82 19.12
N SER A 6 23.05 -2.04 18.95
CA SER A 6 23.78 -2.44 17.73
C SER A 6 22.85 -2.81 16.56
N ALA A 7 21.58 -3.06 16.83
CA ALA A 7 20.62 -3.47 15.81
C ALA A 7 20.38 -2.35 14.74
N ALA A 8 20.30 -1.10 15.16
CA ALA A 8 20.08 0.00 14.21
C ALA A 8 21.27 0.26 13.28
N SER A 9 22.49 0.02 13.74
CA SER A 9 23.68 0.15 12.90
C SER A 9 23.92 -1.05 11.98
N ASP A 10 23.41 -2.22 12.34
CA ASP A 10 23.48 -3.42 11.51
C ASP A 10 22.44 -3.39 10.36
N VAL A 11 21.29 -2.75 10.57
CA VAL A 11 20.29 -2.52 9.52
C VAL A 11 20.90 -1.71 8.35
N TYR A 12 21.75 -0.75 8.63
CA TYR A 12 22.45 0.05 7.62
C TYR A 12 23.47 -0.73 6.78
N LYS A 13 23.90 -1.89 7.24
CA LYS A 13 24.92 -2.71 6.54
C LYS A 13 24.33 -3.89 5.79
N ARG A 14 23.04 -4.18 5.96
CA ARG A 14 22.38 -5.25 5.23
C ARG A 14 21.85 -4.70 3.91
N GLN A 15 22.33 -5.28 2.85
CA GLN A 15 22.12 -4.89 1.46
C GLN A 15 21.42 -6.05 0.71
N ALA A 16 21.36 -5.98 -0.60
CA ALA A 16 20.70 -6.96 -1.44
C ALA A 16 21.05 -8.43 -1.13
N GLU A 17 22.30 -8.72 -0.75
CA GLU A 17 22.76 -10.07 -0.45
C GLU A 17 22.33 -10.59 0.94
N ALA A 18 21.83 -9.70 1.82
CA ALA A 18 21.42 -10.07 3.16
C ALA A 18 20.23 -9.22 3.66
N PRO A 19 19.06 -9.34 3.03
CA PRO A 19 17.88 -8.60 3.43
C PRO A 19 17.43 -8.96 4.85
N ILE A 20 16.74 -8.03 5.50
CA ILE A 20 16.10 -8.28 6.78
C ILE A 20 14.74 -8.91 6.50
N THR A 21 14.48 -10.08 7.05
CA THR A 21 13.19 -10.75 6.88
C THR A 21 12.45 -10.82 8.21
N PHE A 22 11.25 -10.25 8.23
CA PHE A 22 10.24 -10.45 9.26
C PHE A 22 9.30 -11.54 8.79
N ARG A 23 9.18 -12.62 9.56
CA ARG A 23 8.30 -13.73 9.23
C ARG A 23 7.89 -14.48 10.48
N SER A 24 6.88 -15.35 10.35
CA SER A 24 6.56 -16.35 11.36
C SER A 24 7.74 -17.31 11.60
N GLU A 25 7.83 -17.86 12.80
CA GLU A 25 8.73 -18.98 13.13
C GLU A 25 8.21 -20.32 12.56
N LEU A 26 6.92 -20.39 12.25
CA LEU A 26 6.33 -21.56 11.60
C LEU A 26 6.84 -21.68 10.16
N ASP A 27 7.02 -22.90 9.70
CA ASP A 27 7.35 -23.22 8.32
C ASP A 27 6.36 -24.23 7.73
N ALA A 28 6.49 -24.50 6.45
CA ALA A 28 5.56 -25.35 5.71
C ALA A 28 5.47 -26.81 6.24
N THR A 29 6.31 -27.21 7.15
CA THR A 29 6.25 -28.53 7.81
C THR A 29 5.45 -28.50 9.11
N ASP A 30 5.15 -27.31 9.65
CA ASP A 30 4.33 -27.16 10.84
C ASP A 30 2.84 -27.32 10.49
N PRO A 31 2.08 -28.16 11.25
CA PRO A 31 0.66 -28.36 10.98
C PRO A 31 -0.20 -27.10 11.15
N ASN A 32 0.31 -26.08 11.82
CA ASN A 32 -0.38 -24.80 11.99
C ASN A 32 0.01 -23.75 10.92
N TYR A 33 0.86 -24.10 9.97
CA TYR A 33 1.27 -23.19 8.91
C TYR A 33 0.14 -22.85 7.93
N GLY A 34 -0.83 -23.75 7.74
CA GLY A 34 -1.95 -23.56 6.84
C GLY A 34 -1.50 -23.24 5.41
N ASN A 35 -2.03 -22.15 4.86
CA ASN A 35 -1.61 -21.60 3.56
C ASN A 35 -0.43 -20.61 3.66
N GLY A 36 0.11 -20.43 4.85
CA GLY A 36 1.26 -19.55 5.12
C GLY A 36 0.91 -18.07 5.29
N ARG A 37 -0.37 -17.72 5.38
CA ARG A 37 -0.86 -16.36 5.60
C ARG A 37 -1.41 -16.19 7.02
N GLY A 38 -1.42 -14.96 7.54
CA GLY A 38 -2.04 -14.64 8.83
C GLY A 38 -1.33 -15.20 10.07
N LEU A 39 -0.06 -15.57 9.97
CA LEU A 39 0.67 -16.23 11.05
C LEU A 39 1.21 -15.26 12.11
N TRP A 40 1.22 -13.99 11.83
CA TRP A 40 1.57 -12.88 12.73
C TRP A 40 1.00 -11.58 12.14
N GLY A 41 1.15 -10.45 12.82
CA GLY A 41 0.67 -9.16 12.30
C GLY A 41 1.37 -8.75 11.01
N GLY A 42 2.05 -7.65 11.07
CA GLY A 42 2.79 -7.03 9.96
C GLY A 42 3.62 -5.88 10.52
N LEU A 43 4.06 -4.98 9.64
CA LEU A 43 4.73 -3.75 10.04
C LEU A 43 3.77 -2.57 9.88
N ILE A 44 3.57 -1.80 10.97
CA ILE A 44 2.78 -0.58 10.96
C ILE A 44 3.71 0.59 11.24
N ILE A 45 3.69 1.58 10.37
CA ILE A 45 4.50 2.79 10.48
C ILE A 45 3.58 3.98 10.43
N ASN A 46 3.56 4.75 11.52
CA ASN A 46 2.76 5.95 11.65
C ASN A 46 3.63 7.19 11.46
N GLY A 47 3.13 8.13 10.69
CA GLY A 47 3.77 9.41 10.42
C GLY A 47 2.83 10.58 10.69
N TYR A 48 3.30 11.77 10.38
CA TYR A 48 2.63 13.05 10.61
C TYR A 48 2.28 13.80 9.31
N ALA A 49 2.27 13.10 8.18
CA ALA A 49 1.89 13.68 6.91
C ALA A 49 0.36 13.85 6.79
N PRO A 50 -0.12 14.75 5.90
CA PRO A 50 -1.55 14.98 5.72
C PRO A 50 -2.33 13.74 5.31
N ILE A 51 -3.53 13.63 5.87
CA ILE A 51 -4.53 12.62 5.53
C ILE A 51 -5.91 13.26 5.36
N ALA A 52 -6.83 12.59 4.69
CA ALA A 52 -8.15 13.13 4.37
C ALA A 52 -9.18 13.00 5.50
N ASN A 53 -8.87 12.30 6.59
CA ASN A 53 -9.78 12.15 7.71
C ASN A 53 -10.09 13.48 8.42
N ASP A 54 -11.29 13.61 8.95
CA ASP A 54 -11.72 14.78 9.68
C ASP A 54 -10.75 15.12 10.81
N GLY A 55 -10.31 16.38 10.85
CA GLY A 55 -9.31 16.83 11.82
C GLY A 55 -7.87 16.45 11.48
N GLY A 56 -7.62 15.81 10.34
CA GLY A 56 -6.29 15.50 9.84
C GLY A 56 -5.55 14.39 10.60
N THR A 57 -6.26 13.63 11.44
CA THR A 57 -5.71 12.49 12.19
C THR A 57 -6.71 11.35 12.26
N ALA A 58 -6.19 10.11 12.31
CA ALA A 58 -7.00 8.91 12.51
C ALA A 58 -6.25 7.92 13.42
N ASN A 59 -6.89 6.85 13.85
CA ASN A 59 -6.21 5.71 14.44
C ASN A 59 -5.98 4.64 13.39
N VAL A 60 -4.91 3.89 13.54
CA VAL A 60 -4.69 2.69 12.72
C VAL A 60 -5.89 1.76 12.85
N GLU A 61 -6.26 1.16 11.74
CA GLU A 61 -7.38 0.25 11.65
C GLU A 61 -7.35 -0.84 12.73
N GLY A 62 -8.51 -1.12 13.32
CA GLY A 62 -8.64 -2.08 14.40
C GLY A 62 -7.92 -1.73 15.71
N LEU A 63 -7.15 -0.63 15.77
CA LEU A 63 -6.39 -0.21 16.95
C LEU A 63 -6.91 1.10 17.54
N THR A 64 -6.97 1.18 18.85
CA THR A 64 -7.32 2.43 19.56
C THR A 64 -6.09 3.01 20.25
N GLY A 65 -5.96 4.36 20.18
CA GLY A 65 -4.82 5.06 20.80
C GLY A 65 -3.52 4.92 20.02
N VAL A 66 -3.60 4.58 18.74
CA VAL A 66 -2.45 4.51 17.82
C VAL A 66 -2.68 5.51 16.69
N PRO A 67 -2.54 6.82 16.96
CA PRO A 67 -2.86 7.86 15.99
C PRO A 67 -1.81 8.00 14.91
N TYR A 68 -2.26 8.46 13.74
CA TYR A 68 -1.41 8.88 12.63
C TYR A 68 -2.01 10.10 11.93
N GLY A 69 -1.25 10.70 11.01
CA GLY A 69 -1.65 11.89 10.29
C GLY A 69 -1.20 13.20 10.96
N GLY A 70 -1.30 14.27 10.24
CA GLY A 70 -0.85 15.60 10.68
C GLY A 70 -0.76 16.59 9.53
N THR A 71 0.26 17.43 9.55
CA THR A 71 0.40 18.54 8.59
C THR A 71 1.79 18.61 7.93
N ASP A 72 2.65 17.64 8.18
CA ASP A 72 4.01 17.63 7.65
C ASP A 72 4.16 16.67 6.46
N PRO A 73 4.04 17.13 5.20
CA PRO A 73 4.19 16.25 4.04
C PRO A 73 5.60 15.71 3.86
N ASP A 74 6.60 16.28 4.55
CA ASP A 74 8.00 15.87 4.51
C ASP A 74 8.39 15.02 5.74
N ASP A 75 7.40 14.58 6.52
CA ASP A 75 7.61 13.69 7.67
C ASP A 75 8.59 12.57 7.33
N ASN A 76 9.46 12.25 8.29
CA ASN A 76 10.47 11.22 8.17
C ASN A 76 10.33 10.19 9.28
N SER A 77 9.61 9.13 8.99
CA SER A 77 9.39 7.99 9.89
C SER A 77 10.50 6.92 9.78
N GLY A 78 11.59 7.20 9.06
CA GLY A 78 12.76 6.34 9.01
C GLY A 78 13.11 5.77 7.64
N VAL A 79 13.79 4.62 7.65
CA VAL A 79 14.30 3.97 6.43
C VAL A 79 13.97 2.48 6.43
N LEU A 80 13.15 2.06 5.47
CA LEU A 80 12.94 0.66 5.11
C LEU A 80 13.67 0.39 3.80
N ARG A 81 14.74 -0.38 3.86
CA ARG A 81 15.49 -0.78 2.68
C ARG A 81 15.94 -2.24 2.78
N TYR A 82 15.68 -3.03 1.74
CA TYR A 82 15.93 -4.47 1.73
C TYR A 82 15.23 -5.20 2.88
N VAL A 83 13.97 -4.86 3.09
CA VAL A 83 13.10 -5.46 4.11
C VAL A 83 12.10 -6.38 3.44
N ARG A 84 11.97 -7.59 3.97
CA ARG A 84 10.95 -8.56 3.58
C ARG A 84 10.00 -8.80 4.73
N VAL A 85 8.72 -8.79 4.43
CA VAL A 85 7.64 -9.11 5.37
C VAL A 85 6.85 -10.28 4.80
N TRP A 86 6.91 -11.41 5.48
CA TRP A 86 6.30 -12.66 5.01
C TRP A 86 5.39 -13.27 6.06
N ASN A 87 4.31 -13.92 5.60
CA ASN A 87 3.37 -14.68 6.41
C ASN A 87 2.58 -13.83 7.41
N GLY A 88 2.46 -12.54 7.19
CA GLY A 88 1.72 -11.62 8.03
C GLY A 88 0.21 -11.63 7.75
N GLY A 89 -0.47 -10.60 8.28
CA GLY A 89 -1.89 -10.36 8.00
C GLY A 89 -2.84 -10.96 9.02
N SER A 90 -2.40 -11.19 10.27
CA SER A 90 -3.34 -11.76 11.24
C SER A 90 -4.50 -10.80 11.52
N SER A 91 -5.72 -11.36 11.52
CA SER A 91 -6.91 -10.63 11.93
C SER A 91 -6.84 -10.25 13.40
N ILE A 92 -7.16 -9.02 13.72
CA ILE A 92 -7.20 -8.49 15.08
C ILE A 92 -8.64 -8.26 15.56
N ALA A 93 -9.59 -8.17 14.63
CA ALA A 93 -11.02 -8.11 14.86
C ALA A 93 -11.75 -8.58 13.57
N PRO A 94 -13.06 -8.84 13.60
CA PRO A 94 -13.81 -9.08 12.37
C PRO A 94 -13.65 -7.92 11.39
N ASP A 95 -13.33 -8.22 10.15
CA ASP A 95 -13.10 -7.26 9.06
C ASP A 95 -12.00 -6.22 9.38
N ASN A 96 -11.01 -6.63 10.18
CA ASN A 96 -9.84 -5.82 10.53
C ASN A 96 -8.60 -6.73 10.61
N GLU A 97 -7.88 -6.79 9.55
CA GLU A 97 -6.64 -7.50 9.37
C GLU A 97 -5.45 -6.53 9.41
N ILE A 98 -4.26 -7.05 9.57
CA ILE A 98 -3.03 -6.26 9.51
C ILE A 98 -2.39 -6.46 8.14
N ASN A 99 -2.09 -5.38 7.45
CA ASN A 99 -1.37 -5.43 6.19
C ASN A 99 0.08 -5.89 6.36
N GLY A 100 0.71 -6.32 5.30
CA GLY A 100 2.12 -6.65 5.32
C GLY A 100 2.96 -5.46 5.78
N ILE A 101 2.81 -4.33 5.10
CA ILE A 101 3.42 -3.05 5.49
C ILE A 101 2.34 -1.96 5.41
N THR A 102 1.90 -1.48 6.55
CA THR A 102 1.00 -0.32 6.67
C THR A 102 1.81 0.97 6.79
N LEU A 103 1.52 1.94 5.93
CA LEU A 103 2.14 3.27 5.91
C LEU A 103 1.07 4.33 6.19
N ALA A 104 0.81 4.59 7.46
CA ALA A 104 -0.30 5.44 7.90
C ALA A 104 0.17 6.90 8.13
N GLY A 105 -0.23 7.82 7.25
CA GLY A 105 0.18 9.23 7.30
C GLY A 105 1.69 9.44 7.19
N VAL A 106 2.39 8.58 6.45
CA VAL A 106 3.85 8.64 6.33
C VAL A 106 4.26 9.64 5.26
N GLY A 107 5.24 10.48 5.57
CA GLY A 107 5.70 11.54 4.68
C GLY A 107 6.85 11.15 3.75
N ARG A 108 7.08 11.99 2.73
CA ARG A 108 8.09 11.77 1.68
C ARG A 108 9.53 11.82 2.16
N GLY A 109 9.77 12.27 3.38
CA GLY A 109 11.09 12.16 4.02
C GLY A 109 11.47 10.73 4.38
N THR A 110 10.50 9.83 4.44
CA THR A 110 10.69 8.40 4.72
C THR A 110 11.17 7.67 3.48
N THR A 111 12.10 6.75 3.66
CA THR A 111 12.59 5.90 2.57
C THR A 111 11.94 4.52 2.61
N VAL A 112 11.30 4.10 1.51
CA VAL A 112 10.78 2.73 1.32
C VAL A 112 11.29 2.20 -0.02
N GLU A 113 12.36 1.43 0.02
CA GLU A 113 13.01 0.92 -1.19
C GLU A 113 13.43 -0.54 -1.06
N TYR A 114 13.33 -1.29 -2.15
CA TYR A 114 13.72 -2.70 -2.21
C TYR A 114 13.04 -3.53 -1.11
N CYS A 115 11.76 -3.25 -0.87
CA CYS A 115 10.96 -3.98 0.11
C CYS A 115 10.07 -5.00 -0.59
N GLU A 116 9.78 -6.09 0.12
CA GLU A 116 8.98 -7.18 -0.40
C GLU A 116 7.97 -7.63 0.64
N VAL A 117 6.72 -7.81 0.23
CA VAL A 117 5.70 -8.48 1.04
C VAL A 117 5.29 -9.76 0.35
N GLY A 118 5.18 -10.85 1.11
CA GLY A 118 4.76 -12.13 0.58
C GLY A 118 3.88 -12.92 1.53
N LEU A 119 2.89 -13.63 0.99
CA LEU A 119 1.98 -14.47 1.76
C LEU A 119 1.34 -13.73 2.95
N ASN A 120 0.93 -12.49 2.77
CA ASN A 120 0.11 -11.77 3.75
C ASN A 120 -1.35 -12.24 3.62
N LEU A 121 -2.13 -12.23 4.71
CA LEU A 121 -3.55 -12.60 4.64
C LEU A 121 -4.38 -11.50 3.99
N ASP A 122 -4.06 -10.29 4.32
CA ASP A 122 -4.62 -9.05 3.82
C ASP A 122 -3.67 -8.41 2.79
N ASP A 123 -3.63 -7.09 2.68
CA ASP A 123 -2.83 -6.38 1.69
C ASP A 123 -1.33 -6.57 1.79
N GLY A 124 -0.65 -6.29 0.70
CA GLY A 124 0.79 -6.18 0.67
C GLY A 124 1.29 -4.89 1.31
N PHE A 125 1.09 -3.79 0.63
CA PHE A 125 1.33 -2.44 1.13
C PHE A 125 0.02 -1.68 1.12
N GLU A 126 -0.33 -1.09 2.27
CA GLU A 126 -1.45 -0.17 2.33
C GLU A 126 -1.01 1.20 2.83
N MET A 127 -1.42 2.24 2.11
CA MET A 127 -1.10 3.64 2.36
C MET A 127 -2.34 4.42 2.77
N PHE A 128 -2.50 4.68 4.07
CA PHE A 128 -3.55 5.55 4.60
C PHE A 128 -3.11 7.01 4.57
N GLY A 129 -3.37 7.68 3.47
CA GLY A 129 -2.93 9.06 3.28
C GLY A 129 -1.41 9.21 3.23
N GLY A 130 -0.94 10.43 3.46
CA GLY A 130 0.49 10.72 3.43
C GLY A 130 1.06 10.91 2.02
N THR A 131 2.38 10.99 1.96
CA THR A 131 3.11 11.37 0.74
C THR A 131 4.36 10.53 0.49
N VAL A 132 4.51 9.40 1.20
CA VAL A 132 5.68 8.54 1.09
C VAL A 132 5.84 7.95 -0.31
N ASP A 133 7.07 7.85 -0.77
CA ASP A 133 7.38 7.23 -2.06
C ASP A 133 7.83 5.78 -1.89
N LEU A 134 7.40 4.90 -2.81
CA LEU A 134 7.82 3.51 -2.88
C LEU A 134 8.67 3.27 -4.13
N LYS A 135 9.78 2.53 -3.98
CA LYS A 135 10.62 2.22 -5.14
C LYS A 135 11.23 0.82 -5.06
N TYR A 136 11.18 0.12 -6.18
CA TYR A 136 11.68 -1.26 -6.26
C TYR A 136 11.02 -2.19 -5.25
N CYS A 137 9.71 -2.06 -5.06
CA CYS A 137 8.95 -2.89 -4.14
C CYS A 137 8.23 -4.02 -4.88
N SER A 138 8.06 -5.15 -4.21
CA SER A 138 7.36 -6.31 -4.75
C SER A 138 6.36 -6.88 -3.77
N VAL A 139 5.26 -7.40 -4.32
CA VAL A 139 4.23 -8.12 -3.55
C VAL A 139 3.96 -9.46 -4.22
N ILE A 140 3.94 -10.51 -3.40
CA ILE A 140 3.85 -11.89 -3.88
C ILE A 140 2.78 -12.65 -3.11
N ALA A 141 1.72 -13.08 -3.79
CA ALA A 141 0.73 -14.03 -3.30
C ALA A 141 0.08 -13.63 -1.96
N VAL A 142 -0.31 -12.37 -1.82
CA VAL A 142 -1.11 -11.87 -0.69
C VAL A 142 -2.57 -12.26 -0.85
N GLY A 143 -3.36 -12.16 0.21
CA GLY A 143 -4.75 -12.61 0.22
C GLY A 143 -5.71 -11.60 -0.33
N ASP A 144 -5.44 -10.33 -0.14
CA ASP A 144 -6.21 -9.23 -0.66
C ASP A 144 -5.40 -8.46 -1.71
N ASP A 145 -5.26 -7.18 -1.62
CA ASP A 145 -4.67 -6.34 -2.65
C ASP A 145 -3.15 -6.22 -2.51
N ALA A 146 -2.44 -6.10 -3.62
CA ALA A 146 -0.99 -6.00 -3.52
C ALA A 146 -0.53 -4.61 -3.07
N PHE A 147 -1.12 -3.56 -3.63
CA PHE A 147 -0.92 -2.18 -3.21
C PHE A 147 -2.28 -1.50 -3.10
N ASP A 148 -2.61 -1.05 -1.89
CA ASP A 148 -3.82 -0.29 -1.62
C ASP A 148 -3.50 1.14 -1.20
N THR A 149 -4.35 2.08 -1.60
CA THR A 149 -4.27 3.49 -1.20
C THR A 149 -5.60 4.01 -0.75
N ASP A 150 -5.63 4.66 0.41
CA ASP A 150 -6.83 5.29 0.94
C ASP A 150 -6.49 6.63 1.63
N ALA A 151 -7.50 7.26 2.19
CA ALA A 151 -7.39 8.42 3.08
C ALA A 151 -6.55 9.58 2.54
N GLY A 152 -6.51 9.78 1.21
CA GLY A 152 -5.85 10.92 0.59
C GLY A 152 -4.37 10.73 0.33
N TYR A 153 -3.92 9.53 0.01
CA TYR A 153 -2.51 9.27 -0.35
C TYR A 153 -2.08 10.02 -1.61
N GLN A 154 -0.93 10.70 -1.54
CA GLN A 154 -0.38 11.53 -2.62
C GLN A 154 1.11 11.24 -2.91
N GLY A 155 1.54 10.04 -2.66
CA GLY A 155 2.92 9.62 -2.92
C GLY A 155 3.14 9.06 -4.32
N ARG A 156 4.36 8.60 -4.55
CA ARG A 156 4.79 8.04 -5.84
C ARG A 156 5.28 6.61 -5.68
N GLY A 157 5.02 5.77 -6.69
CA GLY A 157 5.55 4.43 -6.78
C GLY A 157 6.28 4.19 -8.10
N GLN A 158 7.45 3.56 -8.07
CA GLN A 158 8.19 3.26 -9.29
C GLN A 158 8.92 1.92 -9.21
N PHE A 159 8.86 1.16 -10.32
CA PHE A 159 9.43 -0.18 -10.41
C PHE A 159 8.80 -1.13 -9.39
N LEU A 160 7.49 -1.26 -9.48
CA LEU A 160 6.70 -2.14 -8.64
C LEU A 160 6.42 -3.45 -9.37
N LEU A 161 6.47 -4.56 -8.64
CA LEU A 161 6.15 -5.88 -9.13
C LEU A 161 5.06 -6.51 -8.27
N VAL A 162 4.02 -6.99 -8.92
CA VAL A 162 2.95 -7.78 -8.31
C VAL A 162 2.92 -9.17 -8.95
N VAL A 163 2.92 -10.19 -8.13
CA VAL A 163 2.68 -11.58 -8.54
C VAL A 163 1.53 -12.12 -7.70
N ARG A 164 0.34 -12.18 -8.28
CA ARG A 164 -0.89 -12.61 -7.61
C ARG A 164 -1.01 -14.14 -7.62
N ALA A 165 -1.50 -14.68 -6.51
CA ALA A 165 -1.97 -16.06 -6.44
C ALA A 165 -3.40 -16.17 -7.01
N ASP A 166 -3.92 -17.38 -7.14
CA ASP A 166 -5.27 -17.62 -7.66
C ASP A 166 -6.38 -17.09 -6.73
N ASP A 167 -6.07 -16.87 -5.47
CA ASP A 167 -6.96 -16.38 -4.42
C ASP A 167 -6.58 -15.00 -3.89
N SER A 168 -5.69 -14.28 -4.55
CA SER A 168 -5.45 -12.85 -4.27
C SER A 168 -6.60 -12.02 -4.81
N ASP A 169 -6.87 -10.85 -4.25
CA ASP A 169 -7.84 -9.93 -4.84
C ASP A 169 -7.15 -9.08 -5.93
N LYS A 170 -6.98 -7.80 -5.81
CA LYS A 170 -6.50 -6.95 -6.92
C LYS A 170 -4.98 -6.80 -6.96
N GLY A 171 -4.48 -6.32 -8.07
CA GLY A 171 -3.09 -5.88 -8.16
C GLY A 171 -2.88 -4.53 -7.46
N HIS A 172 -3.82 -3.63 -7.68
CA HIS A 172 -3.89 -2.32 -7.03
C HIS A 172 -5.35 -1.99 -6.77
N GLU A 173 -5.68 -1.60 -5.54
CA GLU A 173 -6.93 -0.94 -5.20
C GLU A 173 -6.61 0.51 -4.82
N MET A 174 -7.24 1.45 -5.53
CA MET A 174 -6.95 2.87 -5.36
C MET A 174 -8.21 3.58 -4.90
N ASP A 175 -8.21 3.94 -3.64
CA ASP A 175 -9.33 4.57 -2.95
C ASP A 175 -8.98 5.94 -2.40
N SER A 176 -9.98 6.73 -2.10
CA SER A 176 -9.80 8.06 -1.51
C SER A 176 -10.83 8.40 -0.45
N LYS A 177 -11.97 7.70 -0.45
CA LYS A 177 -13.08 8.04 0.41
C LYS A 177 -12.74 7.88 1.89
N THR A 178 -13.05 8.90 2.67
CA THR A 178 -13.01 8.83 4.12
C THR A 178 -14.36 9.25 4.71
N ASN A 179 -14.74 8.64 5.81
CA ASN A 179 -16.00 8.96 6.51
C ASN A 179 -17.26 8.93 5.60
N GLY A 180 -17.23 8.14 4.51
CA GLY A 180 -18.31 8.06 3.53
C GLY A 180 -18.38 9.20 2.51
N ASP A 181 -17.40 10.11 2.49
CA ASP A 181 -17.32 11.23 1.58
C ASP A 181 -16.36 10.94 0.42
N LEU A 182 -16.90 10.81 -0.79
CA LEU A 182 -16.13 10.57 -2.03
C LEU A 182 -15.28 11.78 -2.45
N ASP A 183 -15.55 12.96 -1.91
CA ASP A 183 -14.82 14.19 -2.21
C ASP A 183 -13.90 14.62 -1.05
N SER A 184 -13.57 13.69 -0.15
CA SER A 184 -12.63 13.91 0.96
C SER A 184 -11.30 14.54 0.48
N GLN A 185 -10.74 15.43 1.30
CA GLN A 185 -9.52 16.16 0.96
C GLN A 185 -8.44 16.00 2.04
N PRO A 186 -7.16 15.84 1.66
CA PRO A 186 -6.67 15.73 0.28
C PRO A 186 -7.24 14.50 -0.42
N ARG A 187 -7.59 14.60 -1.70
CA ARG A 187 -7.99 13.44 -2.49
C ARG A 187 -6.78 12.54 -2.74
N SER A 188 -6.95 11.23 -2.68
CA SER A 188 -5.88 10.32 -3.11
C SER A 188 -5.51 10.60 -4.56
N HIS A 189 -4.22 10.73 -4.80
CA HIS A 189 -3.67 10.99 -6.11
C HIS A 189 -2.29 10.33 -6.27
N PRO A 190 -2.23 8.99 -6.24
CA PRO A 190 -0.98 8.26 -6.43
C PRO A 190 -0.39 8.49 -7.82
N HIS A 191 0.94 8.52 -7.90
CA HIS A 191 1.68 8.57 -9.17
C HIS A 191 2.52 7.31 -9.32
N PHE A 192 2.00 6.30 -10.01
CA PHE A 192 2.68 5.03 -10.17
C PHE A 192 3.17 4.81 -11.60
N ALA A 193 4.42 4.38 -11.73
CA ALA A 193 5.04 4.17 -13.03
C ALA A 193 5.97 2.95 -13.06
N ASN A 194 6.08 2.32 -14.23
CA ASN A 194 6.90 1.13 -14.45
C ASN A 194 6.46 -0.01 -13.51
N VAL A 195 5.21 -0.39 -13.62
CA VAL A 195 4.57 -1.42 -12.80
C VAL A 195 4.33 -2.67 -13.63
N THR A 196 4.61 -3.82 -13.05
CA THR A 196 4.27 -5.11 -13.65
C THR A 196 3.33 -5.87 -12.74
N VAL A 197 2.16 -6.25 -13.25
CA VAL A 197 1.18 -7.09 -12.57
C VAL A 197 1.06 -8.41 -13.32
N ILE A 198 1.38 -9.49 -12.62
CA ILE A 198 1.29 -10.85 -13.13
C ILE A 198 0.23 -11.60 -12.32
N SER A 199 -0.78 -12.11 -13.00
CA SER A 199 -1.84 -12.93 -12.41
C SER A 199 -1.88 -14.28 -13.11
N SER A 200 -2.47 -15.28 -12.49
CA SER A 200 -2.78 -16.51 -13.21
C SER A 200 -3.91 -16.26 -14.23
N VAL A 201 -3.90 -17.02 -15.29
CA VAL A 201 -4.96 -16.91 -16.34
C VAL A 201 -6.36 -17.27 -15.86
N ALA A 202 -6.49 -17.84 -14.67
CA ALA A 202 -7.77 -18.19 -14.05
C ALA A 202 -8.28 -17.10 -13.10
N HIS A 203 -7.50 -16.05 -12.90
CA HIS A 203 -7.81 -15.01 -11.93
C HIS A 203 -8.95 -14.12 -12.43
N GLY A 204 -9.97 -13.94 -11.60
CA GLY A 204 -11.17 -13.21 -11.94
C GLY A 204 -11.16 -11.71 -11.64
N GLU A 205 -10.12 -11.22 -10.94
CA GLU A 205 -10.10 -9.86 -10.41
C GLU A 205 -9.25 -8.88 -11.22
N ASP A 206 -9.42 -7.59 -10.95
CA ASP A 206 -8.80 -6.49 -11.68
C ASP A 206 -7.29 -6.39 -11.40
N ALA A 207 -6.51 -5.95 -12.38
CA ALA A 207 -5.11 -5.62 -12.14
C ALA A 207 -4.94 -4.26 -11.47
N LEU A 208 -5.78 -3.30 -11.82
CA LEU A 208 -5.84 -1.96 -11.24
C LEU A 208 -7.30 -1.54 -11.13
N ARG A 209 -7.76 -1.36 -9.92
CA ARG A 209 -9.09 -0.85 -9.62
C ARG A 209 -9.00 0.57 -9.07
N LEU A 210 -9.76 1.46 -9.68
CA LEU A 210 -9.86 2.86 -9.32
C LEU A 210 -11.28 3.11 -8.84
N ARG A 211 -11.46 3.51 -7.58
CA ARG A 211 -12.79 3.71 -7.02
C ARG A 211 -12.79 4.78 -5.94
N GLU A 212 -13.94 5.02 -5.38
CA GLU A 212 -14.16 5.84 -4.19
C GLU A 212 -13.53 7.24 -4.26
N GLY A 213 -13.57 7.84 -5.44
CA GLY A 213 -13.12 9.20 -5.62
C GLY A 213 -11.61 9.38 -5.82
N THR A 214 -10.83 8.32 -6.00
CA THR A 214 -9.39 8.46 -6.25
C THR A 214 -9.10 9.23 -7.54
N GLY A 215 -8.10 10.08 -7.54
CA GLY A 215 -7.38 10.52 -8.73
C GLY A 215 -6.17 9.63 -8.99
N GLY A 216 -5.26 10.05 -9.85
CA GLY A 216 -3.99 9.37 -10.02
C GLY A 216 -3.35 9.54 -11.39
N ASP A 217 -2.11 9.08 -11.46
CA ASP A 217 -1.31 9.09 -12.67
C ASP A 217 -0.59 7.73 -12.77
N PHE A 218 -1.06 6.88 -13.69
CA PHE A 218 -0.63 5.49 -13.83
C PHE A 218 0.03 5.29 -15.20
N ARG A 219 1.34 5.07 -15.22
CA ARG A 219 2.11 5.04 -16.47
C ARG A 219 2.97 3.79 -16.62
N ASN A 220 3.07 3.33 -17.86
CA ASN A 220 3.97 2.24 -18.22
C ASN A 220 3.71 0.96 -17.40
N TYR A 221 2.46 0.50 -17.44
CA TYR A 221 2.04 -0.75 -16.83
C TYR A 221 2.18 -1.91 -17.78
N ILE A 222 2.64 -3.04 -17.27
CA ILE A 222 2.56 -4.36 -17.93
C ILE A 222 1.61 -5.21 -17.10
N ILE A 223 0.49 -5.60 -17.70
CA ILE A 223 -0.54 -6.42 -17.07
C ILE A 223 -0.62 -7.75 -17.81
N HIS A 224 -0.51 -8.85 -17.08
CA HIS A 224 -0.62 -10.20 -17.62
C HIS A 224 -1.55 -11.06 -16.76
N GLY A 225 -2.51 -11.70 -17.38
CA GLY A 225 -3.37 -12.72 -16.78
C GLY A 225 -4.56 -12.20 -15.96
N ALA A 226 -4.70 -10.90 -15.74
CA ALA A 226 -5.87 -10.34 -15.09
C ALA A 226 -7.11 -10.42 -16.00
N ASN A 227 -8.30 -10.59 -15.40
CA ASN A 227 -9.55 -10.60 -16.13
C ASN A 227 -9.87 -9.22 -16.69
N ASP A 228 -9.83 -8.20 -15.82
CA ASP A 228 -9.90 -6.80 -16.22
C ASP A 228 -8.53 -6.13 -15.98
N GLY A 229 -8.05 -5.44 -16.99
CA GLY A 229 -6.74 -4.75 -16.89
C GLY A 229 -6.82 -3.55 -15.97
N VAL A 230 -7.78 -2.65 -16.25
CA VAL A 230 -8.06 -1.46 -15.45
C VAL A 230 -9.57 -1.32 -15.34
N ARG A 231 -10.04 -1.20 -14.12
CA ARG A 231 -11.44 -0.93 -13.82
C ARG A 231 -11.58 0.39 -13.08
N ASN A 232 -12.58 1.16 -13.47
CA ASN A 232 -12.90 2.43 -12.85
C ASN A 232 -14.34 2.40 -12.38
N ASP A 233 -14.55 2.47 -11.08
CA ASP A 233 -15.85 2.42 -10.43
C ASP A 233 -16.09 3.68 -9.59
N ASP A 234 -17.34 4.10 -9.59
CA ASP A 234 -17.95 5.01 -8.61
C ASP A 234 -17.08 6.11 -8.00
N ASN A 235 -16.83 7.07 -8.82
CA ASN A 235 -15.76 8.00 -8.55
C ASN A 235 -16.19 9.36 -8.01
N GLY A 236 -17.36 9.48 -7.45
CA GLY A 236 -17.87 10.77 -6.95
C GLY A 236 -18.23 11.75 -8.08
N SER A 237 -18.50 12.99 -7.70
CA SER A 237 -19.06 13.98 -8.61
C SER A 237 -18.06 14.62 -9.55
N GLU A 238 -16.75 14.45 -9.32
CA GLU A 238 -15.73 15.21 -10.03
C GLU A 238 -14.63 14.40 -10.69
N LEU A 239 -14.80 13.11 -10.78
CA LEU A 239 -13.89 12.37 -11.47
C LEU A 239 -13.97 12.40 -12.83
N VAL A 240 -13.27 12.77 -13.28
CA VAL A 240 -12.91 12.51 -14.14
C VAL A 240 -12.11 12.59 -14.96
N THR A 241 -11.92 12.42 -15.60
CA THR A 241 -11.97 12.34 -16.90
C THR A 241 -10.71 12.31 -17.56
N GLN A 242 -10.62 11.55 -18.50
CA GLN A 242 -9.73 11.54 -19.65
C GLN A 242 -9.64 12.88 -20.39
N ASP A 243 -10.27 13.92 -19.90
CA ASP A 243 -10.14 15.26 -20.50
C ASP A 243 -9.07 16.08 -19.77
N LEU A 244 -7.84 15.82 -20.18
CA LEU A 244 -6.67 16.55 -19.70
C LEU A 244 -6.81 18.08 -19.86
N ALA A 245 -7.55 18.53 -20.87
CA ALA A 245 -7.75 19.96 -21.12
C ALA A 245 -8.70 20.57 -20.08
N ALA A 246 -9.75 19.87 -19.69
CA ALA A 246 -10.66 20.32 -18.65
C ALA A 246 -9.95 20.32 -17.28
N ALA A 247 -9.19 19.28 -16.96
CA ALA A 247 -8.42 19.20 -15.72
C ALA A 247 -7.39 20.34 -15.60
N GLN A 248 -6.68 20.65 -16.67
CA GLN A 248 -5.72 21.75 -16.71
C GLN A 248 -6.39 23.13 -16.61
N ALA A 249 -7.58 23.30 -17.20
CA ALA A 249 -8.31 24.56 -17.17
C ALA A 249 -8.81 24.93 -15.77
N HIS A 250 -9.06 23.94 -14.93
CA HIS A 250 -9.57 24.17 -13.57
C HIS A 250 -8.48 24.20 -12.49
N GLY A 251 -7.21 24.01 -12.86
CA GLY A 251 -6.10 24.01 -11.89
C GLY A 251 -6.24 22.98 -10.80
N GLN A 252 -7.06 21.94 -11.03
CA GLN A 252 -7.36 20.92 -10.06
C GLN A 252 -6.42 19.73 -10.24
N PRO A 253 -5.87 19.21 -9.15
CA PRO A 253 -5.08 17.98 -9.20
C PRO A 253 -5.92 16.69 -9.32
N ASN A 254 -7.20 16.80 -9.66
CA ASN A 254 -8.18 15.72 -9.56
C ASN A 254 -8.40 14.98 -10.88
N TYR A 255 -7.37 14.72 -11.65
CA TYR A 255 -7.51 13.96 -12.89
C TYR A 255 -6.87 12.57 -12.77
N LEU A 256 -7.47 11.65 -13.49
CA LEU A 256 -6.94 10.31 -13.68
C LEU A 256 -6.23 10.28 -15.04
N TYR A 257 -4.98 9.85 -15.03
CA TYR A 257 -4.20 9.64 -16.22
C TYR A 257 -3.69 8.21 -16.30
N ILE A 258 -4.06 7.49 -17.36
CA ILE A 258 -3.67 6.10 -17.61
C ILE A 258 -2.86 5.98 -18.87
#